data_4fed8249e29c1fc4040953f13a328e83
#
_entry.id   4fed8249e29c1fc4040953f13a328e83
#
_cell.length_a   1.000
_cell.length_b   1.000
_cell.length_c   1.000
_cell.angle_alpha   90.00
_cell.angle_beta   90.00
_cell.angle_gamma   90.00
#
_symmetry.space_group_name_H-M   'P 1'
#
loop_
_entity.id
_entity.type
_entity.pdbx_description
1 polymer ?
#
loop_
_entity_poly.entity_id
_entity_poly.type
_entity_poly.pdbx_seq_one_letter_code
_entity_poly.pdbx_strand_id
1 'polypeptide(L)'
;MPVEWWCPFLMPAAASSHDFWQDFLRADDPVLTVPSYQAGYPARLADGRHLLLPIRVLPGDGTRAVASLITNQASFRVLDAIADVLTVQVAQVGAEVVIGVPTLGLPLAEAVARRLGHPRMVALSTSRKFWYDEGLSEPLSSITSPRQSKRVYLDPRSLALLADRRILLVDDVLSTGTSLSAVLRLLVKAGRPPTAIGLAMTQTQAWRAVLGRIDSQWPTVVRSAMSTPLLVPHKDGGWRPEAVTAGRGMDA
;
A
#
# COMPACT_ATOMS: atom_id res chain seq x y z
N MET A 1 -35.11 31.22 12.72
CA MET A 1 -35.43 29.85 12.26
C MET A 1 -34.58 29.56 11.05
N PRO A 2 -33.60 28.67 11.11
CA PRO A 2 -32.82 28.25 9.96
C PRO A 2 -33.63 27.16 9.23
N VAL A 3 -33.87 27.38 7.95
CA VAL A 3 -34.56 26.43 7.06
C VAL A 3 -33.55 25.40 6.61
N GLU A 4 -33.68 24.18 7.13
CA GLU A 4 -32.92 23.01 6.66
C GLU A 4 -33.47 22.61 5.27
N TRP A 5 -32.68 22.88 4.23
CA TRP A 5 -32.89 22.31 2.90
C TRP A 5 -32.20 20.97 2.79
N TRP A 6 -32.82 19.92 3.29
CA TRP A 6 -32.42 18.54 2.99
C TRP A 6 -33.11 18.13 1.67
N CYS A 7 -32.39 18.14 0.58
CA CYS A 7 -32.84 17.57 -0.68
C CYS A 7 -32.25 16.14 -0.81
N PRO A 8 -33.06 15.07 -0.80
CA PRO A 8 -32.59 13.68 -0.74
C PRO A 8 -32.08 13.11 -2.07
N PHE A 9 -31.91 13.94 -3.11
CA PHE A 9 -31.47 13.51 -4.44
C PHE A 9 -30.27 14.26 -5.03
N LEU A 10 -29.56 15.02 -4.24
CA LEU A 10 -28.25 15.52 -4.68
C LEU A 10 -27.24 14.40 -4.42
N MET A 11 -26.81 13.72 -5.49
CA MET A 11 -25.50 13.07 -5.52
C MET A 11 -24.51 14.01 -4.84
N PRO A 12 -23.67 13.56 -3.88
CA PRO A 12 -22.66 14.44 -3.33
C PRO A 12 -21.85 14.97 -4.51
N ALA A 13 -21.71 16.29 -4.58
CA ALA A 13 -20.81 16.96 -5.51
C ALA A 13 -19.51 16.17 -5.48
N ALA A 14 -18.97 15.83 -6.66
CA ALA A 14 -17.84 14.92 -6.81
C ALA A 14 -16.85 15.14 -5.67
N ALA A 15 -16.69 14.12 -4.80
CA ALA A 15 -15.93 14.25 -3.57
C ALA A 15 -14.63 14.97 -3.89
N SER A 16 -14.37 16.09 -3.25
CA SER A 16 -13.15 16.86 -3.44
C SER A 16 -11.97 15.92 -3.18
N SER A 17 -10.85 16.10 -3.86
CA SER A 17 -9.64 15.32 -3.57
C SER A 17 -9.20 15.41 -2.10
N HIS A 18 -9.73 16.37 -1.35
CA HIS A 18 -9.50 16.57 0.08
C HIS A 18 -10.42 15.76 1.00
N ASP A 19 -11.49 15.17 0.47
CA ASP A 19 -12.47 14.42 1.27
C ASP A 19 -12.10 12.93 1.41
N PHE A 20 -11.24 12.43 0.53
CA PHE A 20 -10.76 11.06 0.60
C PHE A 20 -9.78 10.87 1.75
N TRP A 21 -9.78 9.65 2.31
CA TRP A 21 -8.87 9.19 3.36
C TRP A 21 -9.04 9.89 4.72
N GLN A 22 -10.12 10.63 4.94
CA GLN A 22 -10.30 11.41 6.17
C GLN A 22 -11.11 10.66 7.24
N ASP A 23 -12.08 9.82 6.82
CA ASP A 23 -12.91 9.03 7.72
C ASP A 23 -13.34 7.71 7.08
N PHE A 24 -13.88 6.80 7.89
CA PHE A 24 -14.46 5.55 7.43
C PHE A 24 -15.93 5.75 7.06
N LEU A 25 -16.37 4.96 6.07
CA LEU A 25 -17.78 4.90 5.69
C LEU A 25 -18.61 4.31 6.83
N ARG A 26 -19.84 4.74 6.93
CA ARG A 26 -20.83 4.10 7.81
C ARG A 26 -21.16 2.71 7.28
N ALA A 27 -21.57 1.81 8.18
CA ALA A 27 -21.92 0.43 7.80
C ALA A 27 -23.14 0.36 6.86
N ASP A 28 -23.99 1.36 6.89
CA ASP A 28 -25.19 1.51 6.06
C ASP A 28 -25.00 2.47 4.87
N ASP A 29 -23.76 2.84 4.56
CA ASP A 29 -23.47 3.79 3.46
C ASP A 29 -23.94 3.21 2.11
N PRO A 30 -24.75 3.95 1.34
CA PRO A 30 -25.29 3.50 0.06
C PRO A 30 -24.22 3.06 -0.94
N VAL A 31 -23.00 3.63 -0.88
CA VAL A 31 -21.90 3.27 -1.79
C VAL A 31 -21.46 1.80 -1.64
N LEU A 32 -21.78 1.15 -0.52
CA LEU A 32 -21.44 -0.26 -0.28
C LEU A 32 -22.30 -1.24 -1.08
N THR A 33 -23.43 -0.78 -1.63
CA THR A 33 -24.42 -1.64 -2.31
C THR A 33 -24.65 -1.29 -3.79
N VAL A 34 -23.94 -0.28 -4.31
CA VAL A 34 -24.09 0.12 -5.72
C VAL A 34 -23.46 -0.90 -6.68
N PRO A 35 -24.01 -1.08 -7.89
CA PRO A 35 -23.48 -2.00 -8.89
C PRO A 35 -22.18 -1.50 -9.55
N SER A 36 -21.93 -0.19 -9.52
CA SER A 36 -20.73 0.45 -10.08
C SER A 36 -20.37 1.71 -9.31
N TYR A 37 -19.08 2.04 -9.33
CA TYR A 37 -18.50 3.15 -8.59
C TYR A 37 -18.13 4.29 -9.54
N GLN A 38 -18.45 5.53 -9.20
CA GLN A 38 -18.16 6.68 -10.05
C GLN A 38 -16.81 7.31 -9.70
N ALA A 39 -16.67 7.88 -8.52
CA ALA A 39 -15.49 8.64 -8.10
C ALA A 39 -14.64 7.91 -7.07
N GLY A 40 -15.27 7.06 -6.25
CA GLY A 40 -14.61 6.39 -5.14
C GLY A 40 -14.97 4.91 -5.03
N TYR A 41 -14.01 4.11 -4.60
CA TYR A 41 -14.12 2.69 -4.33
C TYR A 41 -14.09 2.43 -2.81
N PRO A 42 -15.08 1.74 -2.23
CA PRO A 42 -15.11 1.42 -0.80
C PRO A 42 -14.18 0.24 -0.50
N ALA A 43 -12.93 0.52 -0.19
CA ALA A 43 -11.96 -0.52 0.17
C ALA A 43 -12.22 -1.05 1.58
N ARG A 44 -12.35 -2.37 1.71
CA ARG A 44 -12.59 -3.03 2.99
C ARG A 44 -11.27 -3.37 3.69
N LEU A 45 -11.11 -2.90 4.93
CA LEU A 45 -10.03 -3.31 5.82
C LEU A 45 -10.29 -4.72 6.37
N ALA A 46 -9.23 -5.37 6.85
CA ALA A 46 -9.35 -6.72 7.41
C ALA A 46 -10.22 -6.79 8.70
N ASP A 47 -10.44 -5.68 9.38
CA ASP A 47 -11.35 -5.56 10.52
C ASP A 47 -12.82 -5.27 10.14
N GLY A 48 -13.10 -5.15 8.84
CA GLY A 48 -14.44 -4.94 8.30
C GLY A 48 -14.84 -3.50 8.03
N ARG A 49 -14.09 -2.50 8.50
CA ARG A 49 -14.34 -1.09 8.17
C ARG A 49 -14.11 -0.83 6.68
N HIS A 50 -14.78 0.19 6.14
CA HIS A 50 -14.61 0.60 4.74
C HIS A 50 -14.06 2.01 4.66
N LEU A 51 -13.04 2.19 3.80
CA LEU A 51 -12.43 3.47 3.50
C LEU A 51 -12.72 3.82 2.03
N LEU A 52 -13.27 5.00 1.79
CA LEU A 52 -13.50 5.46 0.42
C LEU A 52 -12.18 5.92 -0.20
N LEU A 53 -11.78 5.24 -1.27
CA LEU A 53 -10.56 5.54 -2.01
C LEU A 53 -10.90 6.14 -3.37
N PRO A 54 -10.25 7.24 -3.81
CA PRO A 54 -10.49 7.80 -5.14
C PRO A 54 -10.09 6.81 -6.23
N ILE A 55 -10.92 6.73 -7.25
CA ILE A 55 -10.64 5.94 -8.45
C ILE A 55 -9.73 6.75 -9.38
N ARG A 56 -8.64 6.13 -9.82
CA ARG A 56 -7.67 6.71 -10.75
C ARG A 56 -7.59 5.84 -12.00
N VAL A 57 -7.92 6.43 -13.14
CA VAL A 57 -7.78 5.78 -14.45
C VAL A 57 -6.30 5.62 -14.75
N LEU A 58 -5.90 4.41 -15.13
CA LEU A 58 -4.51 4.14 -15.51
C LEU A 58 -4.20 4.75 -16.88
N PRO A 59 -2.96 5.19 -17.11
CA PRO A 59 -2.50 5.59 -18.44
C PRO A 59 -2.70 4.46 -19.46
N GLY A 60 -3.15 4.80 -20.66
CA GLY A 60 -3.41 3.86 -21.74
C GLY A 60 -4.73 4.14 -22.43
N ASP A 61 -5.51 3.10 -22.68
CA ASP A 61 -6.78 3.15 -23.40
C ASP A 61 -8.00 3.60 -22.54
N GLY A 62 -7.78 3.92 -21.28
CA GLY A 62 -8.86 4.33 -20.37
C GLY A 62 -9.76 3.19 -19.88
N THR A 63 -9.41 1.93 -20.16
CA THR A 63 -10.23 0.76 -19.82
C THR A 63 -9.90 0.16 -18.45
N ARG A 64 -8.94 0.71 -17.73
CA ARG A 64 -8.49 0.22 -16.42
C ARG A 64 -8.32 1.35 -15.42
N ALA A 65 -8.72 1.08 -14.19
CA ALA A 65 -8.54 2.02 -13.09
C ALA A 65 -8.16 1.27 -11.80
N VAL A 66 -7.69 2.03 -10.83
CA VAL A 66 -7.30 1.53 -9.51
C VAL A 66 -7.84 2.43 -8.42
N ALA A 67 -8.11 1.85 -7.25
CA ALA A 67 -8.37 2.62 -6.04
C ALA A 67 -7.03 3.12 -5.47
N SER A 68 -6.93 4.42 -5.19
CA SER A 68 -5.67 5.06 -4.79
C SER A 68 -5.65 5.39 -3.31
N LEU A 69 -4.58 5.02 -2.63
CA LEU A 69 -4.30 5.41 -1.24
C LEU A 69 -3.02 6.26 -1.20
N ILE A 70 -3.08 7.38 -0.49
CA ILE A 70 -1.92 8.24 -0.19
C ILE A 70 -1.85 8.42 1.33
N THR A 71 -1.06 7.61 1.98
CA THR A 71 -1.03 7.47 3.46
C THR A 71 -0.70 8.76 4.18
N ASN A 72 0.18 9.60 3.64
CA ASN A 72 0.57 10.87 4.25
C ASN A 72 -0.44 12.02 4.03
N GLN A 73 -1.52 11.78 3.30
CA GLN A 73 -2.66 12.69 3.15
C GLN A 73 -3.88 12.21 3.94
N ALA A 74 -3.84 10.98 4.46
CA ALA A 74 -4.88 10.46 5.31
C ALA A 74 -4.91 11.19 6.67
N SER A 75 -6.10 11.27 7.27
CA SER A 75 -6.20 11.71 8.66
C SER A 75 -5.42 10.78 9.58
N PHE A 76 -4.94 11.30 10.70
CA PHE A 76 -4.29 10.45 11.71
C PHE A 76 -5.20 9.33 12.19
N ARG A 77 -6.51 9.58 12.30
CA ARG A 77 -7.51 8.56 12.63
C ARG A 77 -7.50 7.38 11.66
N VAL A 78 -7.42 7.67 10.36
CA VAL A 78 -7.37 6.63 9.31
C VAL A 78 -6.02 5.94 9.31
N LEU A 79 -4.92 6.68 9.40
CA LEU A 79 -3.57 6.11 9.44
C LEU A 79 -3.38 5.21 10.67
N ASP A 80 -3.84 5.64 11.84
CA ASP A 80 -3.80 4.85 13.06
C ASP A 80 -4.61 3.56 12.94
N ALA A 81 -5.81 3.64 12.37
CA ALA A 81 -6.64 2.48 12.16
C ALA A 81 -6.03 1.46 11.17
N ILE A 82 -5.37 1.94 10.09
CA ILE A 82 -4.62 1.09 9.18
C ILE A 82 -3.44 0.42 9.91
N ALA A 83 -2.74 1.18 10.75
CA ALA A 83 -1.63 0.67 11.54
C ALA A 83 -2.09 -0.38 12.58
N ASP A 84 -3.23 -0.18 13.22
CA ASP A 84 -3.84 -1.15 14.16
C ASP A 84 -4.11 -2.47 13.44
N VAL A 85 -4.80 -2.42 12.30
CA VAL A 85 -5.12 -3.60 11.49
C VAL A 85 -3.86 -4.30 11.03
N LEU A 86 -2.89 -3.55 10.49
CA LEU A 86 -1.64 -4.13 10.01
C LEU A 86 -0.84 -4.76 11.16
N THR A 87 -0.80 -4.13 12.33
CA THR A 87 -0.12 -4.68 13.51
C THR A 87 -0.67 -6.05 13.90
N VAL A 88 -1.99 -6.23 13.87
CA VAL A 88 -2.63 -7.53 14.11
C VAL A 88 -2.21 -8.56 13.05
N GLN A 89 -2.18 -8.17 11.77
CA GLN A 89 -1.81 -9.05 10.66
C GLN A 89 -0.35 -9.53 10.72
N VAL A 90 0.54 -8.74 11.33
CA VAL A 90 1.98 -9.04 11.42
C VAL A 90 2.42 -9.52 12.81
N ALA A 91 1.54 -9.56 13.78
CA ALA A 91 1.89 -9.89 15.18
C ALA A 91 2.62 -11.23 15.30
N GLN A 92 2.18 -12.26 14.56
CA GLN A 92 2.77 -13.61 14.60
C GLN A 92 4.19 -13.68 14.01
N VAL A 93 4.64 -12.65 13.30
CA VAL A 93 6.01 -12.59 12.77
C VAL A 93 7.02 -12.45 13.90
N GLY A 94 6.63 -11.86 15.03
CA GLY A 94 7.53 -11.57 16.14
C GLY A 94 8.69 -10.68 15.70
N ALA A 95 8.41 -9.66 14.87
CA ALA A 95 9.44 -8.76 14.34
C ALA A 95 10.21 -8.07 15.45
N GLU A 96 11.54 -8.01 15.31
CA GLU A 96 12.46 -7.38 16.27
C GLU A 96 12.91 -6.00 15.78
N VAL A 97 12.77 -5.76 14.47
CA VAL A 97 13.06 -4.47 13.83
C VAL A 97 12.05 -4.20 12.73
N VAL A 98 11.62 -2.96 12.64
CA VAL A 98 10.80 -2.45 11.53
C VAL A 98 11.66 -1.60 10.62
N ILE A 99 11.61 -1.87 9.31
CA ILE A 99 12.20 -1.03 8.26
C ILE A 99 11.06 -0.32 7.53
N GLY A 100 11.12 1.01 7.43
CA GLY A 100 10.19 1.83 6.66
C GLY A 100 10.72 2.18 5.27
N VAL A 101 9.87 2.00 4.25
CA VAL A 101 10.18 2.37 2.86
C VAL A 101 9.81 3.84 2.62
N PRO A 102 10.71 4.67 2.06
CA PRO A 102 10.41 6.06 1.76
C PRO A 102 9.59 6.19 0.46
N THR A 103 8.68 7.17 0.33
CA THR A 103 8.40 8.21 1.31
C THR A 103 7.11 7.90 2.09
N LEU A 104 6.12 7.32 1.42
CA LEU A 104 4.76 7.17 1.96
C LEU A 104 4.63 6.03 2.98
N GLY A 105 5.53 5.05 2.93
CA GLY A 105 5.56 3.97 3.91
C GLY A 105 6.10 4.39 5.29
N LEU A 106 6.85 5.51 5.40
CA LEU A 106 7.49 5.91 6.67
C LEU A 106 6.50 6.20 7.80
N PRO A 107 5.40 6.97 7.60
CA PRO A 107 4.43 7.23 8.66
C PRO A 107 3.78 5.94 9.18
N LEU A 108 3.44 5.02 8.27
CA LEU A 108 2.87 3.73 8.64
C LEU A 108 3.88 2.86 9.40
N ALA A 109 5.14 2.81 8.93
CA ALA A 109 6.21 2.06 9.58
C ALA A 109 6.45 2.55 11.02
N GLU A 110 6.46 3.87 11.25
CA GLU A 110 6.55 4.45 12.58
C GLU A 110 5.37 4.04 13.45
N ALA A 111 4.15 4.18 12.94
CA ALA A 111 2.94 3.84 13.67
C ALA A 111 2.89 2.35 14.06
N VAL A 112 3.28 1.44 13.15
CA VAL A 112 3.36 -0.01 13.40
C VAL A 112 4.49 -0.34 14.39
N ALA A 113 5.67 0.26 14.23
CA ALA A 113 6.80 0.03 15.14
C ALA A 113 6.45 0.39 16.60
N ARG A 114 5.77 1.52 16.82
CA ARG A 114 5.31 1.94 18.15
C ARG A 114 4.31 0.94 18.74
N ARG A 115 3.37 0.42 17.95
CA ARG A 115 2.38 -0.58 18.37
C ARG A 115 3.00 -1.94 18.70
N LEU A 116 4.07 -2.29 18.02
CA LEU A 116 4.86 -3.49 18.32
C LEU A 116 5.82 -3.29 19.53
N GLY A 117 5.83 -2.12 20.14
CA GLY A 117 6.66 -1.81 21.32
C GLY A 117 8.12 -1.49 20.99
N HIS A 118 8.46 -1.21 19.72
CA HIS A 118 9.84 -0.86 19.36
C HIS A 118 10.15 0.59 19.73
N PRO A 119 11.34 0.86 20.31
CA PRO A 119 11.76 2.22 20.65
C PRO A 119 12.16 3.04 19.41
N ARG A 120 12.32 2.41 18.26
CA ARG A 120 12.73 3.01 16.99
C ARG A 120 12.41 2.10 15.81
N MET A 121 12.45 2.67 14.61
CA MET A 121 12.52 1.94 13.34
C MET A 121 13.80 2.29 12.58
N VAL A 122 14.10 1.57 11.52
CA VAL A 122 15.11 1.89 10.51
C VAL A 122 14.39 2.48 9.29
N ALA A 123 14.76 3.69 8.89
CA ALA A 123 14.21 4.31 7.68
C ALA A 123 15.20 4.12 6.51
N LEU A 124 14.72 3.61 5.38
CA LEU A 124 15.43 3.73 4.13
C LEU A 124 15.36 5.18 3.62
N SER A 125 16.22 5.56 2.67
CA SER A 125 16.26 6.92 2.14
C SER A 125 16.30 6.92 0.61
N THR A 126 15.68 7.92 -0.01
CA THR A 126 15.85 8.22 -1.45
C THR A 126 16.87 9.33 -1.70
N SER A 127 17.42 9.92 -0.63
CA SER A 127 18.41 10.98 -0.69
C SER A 127 19.76 10.45 -0.19
N ARG A 128 20.76 10.44 -1.04
CA ARG A 128 22.13 10.06 -0.68
C ARG A 128 22.73 11.06 0.33
N LYS A 129 23.33 10.53 1.39
CA LYS A 129 24.16 11.31 2.31
C LYS A 129 25.64 11.04 1.99
N PHE A 130 26.54 12.00 2.33
CA PHE A 130 27.97 11.88 1.98
C PHE A 130 28.66 10.67 2.64
N TRP A 131 28.08 10.12 3.72
CA TRP A 131 28.58 8.94 4.40
C TRP A 131 27.89 7.62 3.95
N TYR A 132 27.02 7.67 2.94
CA TYR A 132 26.34 6.46 2.45
C TYR A 132 27.27 5.70 1.49
N ASP A 133 27.27 4.37 1.66
CA ASP A 133 27.94 3.44 0.78
C ASP A 133 27.07 3.18 -0.47
N GLU A 134 27.63 3.36 -1.66
CA GLU A 134 26.97 3.02 -2.92
C GLU A 134 26.61 1.53 -3.02
N GLY A 135 27.40 0.67 -2.39
CA GLY A 135 27.12 -0.75 -2.25
C GLY A 135 25.80 -1.04 -1.54
N LEU A 136 25.36 -0.14 -0.66
CA LEU A 136 24.10 -0.22 0.08
C LEU A 136 23.01 0.62 -0.57
N SER A 137 22.92 0.56 -1.90
CA SER A 137 21.86 1.22 -2.67
C SER A 137 21.38 0.39 -3.86
N GLU A 138 20.14 0.64 -4.29
CA GLU A 138 19.54 0.04 -5.49
C GLU A 138 18.76 1.10 -6.29
N PRO A 139 18.79 1.04 -7.63
CA PRO A 139 17.99 1.93 -8.45
C PRO A 139 16.50 1.63 -8.30
N LEU A 140 15.71 2.68 -8.08
CA LEU A 140 14.26 2.62 -8.13
C LEU A 140 13.84 2.90 -9.57
N SER A 141 13.43 1.88 -10.30
CA SER A 141 12.80 2.10 -11.60
C SER A 141 11.34 2.52 -11.38
N SER A 142 10.97 3.68 -11.90
CA SER A 142 9.58 4.11 -11.95
C SER A 142 9.11 4.09 -13.39
N ILE A 143 7.97 3.47 -13.65
CA ILE A 143 7.32 3.47 -14.97
C ILE A 143 6.93 4.90 -15.36
N THR A 144 6.65 5.76 -14.37
CA THR A 144 6.18 7.14 -14.55
C THR A 144 7.29 8.17 -14.71
N SER A 145 8.55 7.83 -14.42
CA SER A 145 9.68 8.77 -14.49
C SER A 145 10.98 8.08 -14.92
N PRO A 146 11.06 7.58 -16.18
CA PRO A 146 12.20 6.77 -16.63
C PRO A 146 13.51 7.58 -16.73
N ARG A 147 13.47 8.91 -16.67
CA ARG A 147 14.65 9.80 -16.78
C ARG A 147 15.25 10.24 -15.43
N GLN A 148 14.60 9.96 -14.29
CA GLN A 148 15.15 10.24 -12.97
C GLN A 148 15.65 8.94 -12.35
N SER A 149 16.96 8.79 -12.26
CA SER A 149 17.61 7.66 -11.57
C SER A 149 17.48 7.83 -10.04
N LYS A 150 16.25 7.69 -9.53
CA LYS A 150 16.04 7.61 -8.07
C LYS A 150 16.67 6.32 -7.58
N ARG A 151 17.30 6.38 -6.43
CA ARG A 151 17.84 5.21 -5.73
C ARG A 151 17.26 5.11 -4.34
N VAL A 152 17.17 3.91 -3.84
CA VAL A 152 16.93 3.67 -2.41
C VAL A 152 18.26 3.31 -1.75
N TYR A 153 18.47 3.84 -0.55
CA TYR A 153 19.70 3.68 0.25
C TYR A 153 19.38 3.12 1.61
N LEU A 154 20.26 2.26 2.10
CA LEU A 154 20.35 1.84 3.51
C LEU A 154 21.54 2.54 4.16
N ASP A 155 21.31 3.24 5.29
CA ASP A 155 22.41 3.82 6.07
C ASP A 155 23.32 2.70 6.60
N PRO A 156 24.64 2.70 6.29
CA PRO A 156 25.58 1.69 6.79
C PRO A 156 25.53 1.49 8.31
N ARG A 157 25.25 2.56 9.07
CA ARG A 157 25.15 2.50 10.53
C ARG A 157 23.93 1.70 11.02
N SER A 158 22.94 1.48 10.14
CA SER A 158 21.77 0.66 10.46
C SER A 158 22.04 -0.85 10.38
N LEU A 159 23.12 -1.29 9.73
CA LEU A 159 23.43 -2.72 9.56
C LEU A 159 23.54 -3.47 10.90
N ALA A 160 24.14 -2.85 11.91
CA ALA A 160 24.26 -3.44 13.25
C ALA A 160 22.90 -3.62 13.94
N LEU A 161 21.90 -2.75 13.62
CA LEU A 161 20.54 -2.85 14.16
C LEU A 161 19.74 -3.99 13.51
N LEU A 162 20.15 -4.42 12.33
CA LEU A 162 19.47 -5.43 11.51
C LEU A 162 20.11 -6.81 11.64
N ALA A 163 21.29 -6.92 12.28
CA ALA A 163 22.03 -8.17 12.37
C ALA A 163 21.25 -9.21 13.18
N ASP A 164 21.07 -10.39 12.57
CA ASP A 164 20.45 -11.57 13.18
C ASP A 164 19.05 -11.33 13.78
N ARG A 165 18.29 -10.39 13.17
CA ARG A 165 16.96 -10.02 13.64
C ARG A 165 15.87 -10.36 12.62
N ARG A 166 14.70 -10.68 13.13
CA ARG A 166 13.48 -10.80 12.34
C ARG A 166 13.01 -9.41 11.94
N ILE A 167 13.09 -9.12 10.64
CA ILE A 167 12.84 -7.81 10.06
C ILE A 167 11.44 -7.77 9.46
N LEU A 168 10.63 -6.78 9.86
CA LEU A 168 9.39 -6.40 9.19
C LEU A 168 9.67 -5.20 8.28
N LEU A 169 9.51 -5.39 6.97
CA LEU A 169 9.55 -4.30 5.99
C LEU A 169 8.15 -3.71 5.84
N VAL A 170 8.00 -2.40 5.99
CA VAL A 170 6.70 -1.71 5.90
C VAL A 170 6.73 -0.67 4.79
N ASP A 171 5.70 -0.72 3.93
CA ASP A 171 5.44 0.26 2.86
C ASP A 171 3.96 0.64 2.81
N ASP A 172 3.59 1.64 2.00
CA ASP A 172 2.20 2.07 1.84
C ASP A 172 1.41 1.15 0.90
N VAL A 173 1.76 1.10 -0.38
CA VAL A 173 0.99 0.39 -1.41
C VAL A 173 1.86 -0.50 -2.28
N LEU A 174 1.47 -1.76 -2.39
CA LEU A 174 2.07 -2.71 -3.33
C LEU A 174 1.14 -2.92 -4.54
N SER A 175 1.51 -2.32 -5.66
CA SER A 175 0.75 -2.42 -6.92
C SER A 175 1.42 -3.40 -7.90
N THR A 176 2.41 -2.95 -8.66
CA THR A 176 3.15 -3.79 -9.61
C THR A 176 4.28 -4.59 -8.97
N GLY A 177 4.77 -4.16 -7.82
CA GLY A 177 5.92 -4.76 -7.14
C GLY A 177 7.29 -4.22 -7.59
N THR A 178 7.35 -3.34 -8.59
CA THR A 178 8.63 -2.88 -9.15
C THR A 178 9.50 -2.14 -8.14
N SER A 179 8.92 -1.18 -7.40
CA SER A 179 9.66 -0.42 -6.38
C SER A 179 10.07 -1.31 -5.22
N LEU A 180 9.15 -2.14 -4.73
CA LEU A 180 9.44 -3.06 -3.62
C LEU A 180 10.51 -4.08 -4.01
N SER A 181 10.57 -4.52 -5.27
CA SER A 181 11.64 -5.39 -5.78
C SER A 181 13.03 -4.79 -5.62
N ALA A 182 13.18 -3.49 -5.84
CA ALA A 182 14.46 -2.80 -5.62
C ALA A 182 14.84 -2.79 -4.14
N VAL A 183 13.87 -2.53 -3.26
CA VAL A 183 14.08 -2.58 -1.81
C VAL A 183 14.47 -3.98 -1.35
N LEU A 184 13.81 -5.02 -1.85
CA LEU A 184 14.13 -6.41 -1.52
C LEU A 184 15.54 -6.78 -1.99
N ARG A 185 15.94 -6.42 -3.23
CA ARG A 185 17.30 -6.63 -3.71
C ARG A 185 18.33 -5.92 -2.83
N LEU A 186 18.05 -4.67 -2.42
CA LEU A 186 18.94 -3.95 -1.50
C LEU A 186 19.14 -4.72 -0.19
N LEU A 187 18.05 -5.16 0.43
CA LEU A 187 18.12 -5.84 1.73
C LEU A 187 18.76 -7.23 1.62
N VAL A 188 18.50 -7.98 0.55
CA VAL A 188 19.16 -9.26 0.27
C VAL A 188 20.67 -9.04 0.05
N LYS A 189 21.05 -8.06 -0.76
CA LYS A 189 22.45 -7.69 -1.01
C LYS A 189 23.19 -7.26 0.28
N ALA A 190 22.49 -6.58 1.18
CA ALA A 190 23.01 -6.21 2.49
C ALA A 190 23.09 -7.39 3.48
N GLY A 191 22.65 -8.59 3.10
CA GLY A 191 22.55 -9.75 3.98
C GLY A 191 21.48 -9.59 5.08
N ARG A 192 20.43 -8.81 4.80
CA ARG A 192 19.37 -8.46 5.76
C ARG A 192 17.97 -8.63 5.15
N PRO A 193 17.64 -9.82 4.60
CA PRO A 193 16.33 -10.06 4.00
C PRO A 193 15.21 -9.90 5.05
N PRO A 194 14.06 -9.29 4.68
CA PRO A 194 12.94 -9.18 5.62
C PRO A 194 12.29 -10.54 5.86
N THR A 195 11.79 -10.75 7.07
CA THR A 195 11.02 -11.94 7.45
C THR A 195 9.56 -11.81 6.99
N ALA A 196 9.06 -10.59 6.95
CA ALA A 196 7.72 -10.28 6.48
C ALA A 196 7.66 -8.88 5.86
N ILE A 197 6.61 -8.66 5.04
CA ILE A 197 6.33 -7.40 4.36
C ILE A 197 4.93 -6.95 4.78
N GLY A 198 4.84 -5.80 5.44
CA GLY A 198 3.59 -5.19 5.89
C GLY A 198 3.22 -4.00 5.02
N LEU A 199 1.95 -3.90 4.62
CA LEU A 199 1.46 -2.89 3.69
C LEU A 199 0.15 -2.29 4.18
N ALA A 200 -0.07 -1.00 3.94
CA ALA A 200 -1.41 -0.46 4.10
C ALA A 200 -2.37 -1.13 3.10
N MET A 201 -1.94 -1.26 1.84
CA MET A 201 -2.78 -1.80 0.79
C MET A 201 -1.99 -2.64 -0.22
N THR A 202 -2.52 -3.81 -0.58
CA THR A 202 -2.16 -4.49 -1.83
C THR A 202 -3.16 -4.13 -2.92
N GLN A 203 -2.66 -3.81 -4.10
CA GLN A 203 -3.46 -3.41 -5.24
C GLN A 203 -3.26 -4.41 -6.37
N THR A 204 -4.35 -5.02 -6.86
CA THR A 204 -4.31 -6.10 -7.86
C THR A 204 -3.55 -7.35 -7.39
N GLN A 205 -3.18 -8.25 -8.32
CA GLN A 205 -2.36 -9.45 -8.03
C GLN A 205 -1.06 -9.47 -8.83
N ALA A 206 -0.81 -8.45 -9.68
CA ALA A 206 0.34 -8.43 -10.59
C ALA A 206 1.69 -8.52 -9.87
N TRP A 207 1.79 -7.95 -8.67
CA TRP A 207 2.99 -7.96 -7.84
C TRP A 207 3.47 -9.38 -7.46
N ARG A 208 2.56 -10.36 -7.38
CA ARG A 208 2.92 -11.74 -6.98
C ARG A 208 3.93 -12.36 -7.94
N ALA A 209 3.70 -12.22 -9.23
CA ALA A 209 4.62 -12.72 -10.25
C ALA A 209 5.95 -11.96 -10.24
N VAL A 210 5.92 -10.66 -9.98
CA VAL A 210 7.12 -9.82 -9.96
C VAL A 210 8.00 -10.15 -8.75
N LEU A 211 7.44 -10.25 -7.54
CA LEU A 211 8.19 -10.63 -6.34
C LEU A 211 8.63 -12.08 -6.39
N GLY A 212 7.79 -12.99 -6.90
CA GLY A 212 8.10 -14.42 -7.00
C GLY A 212 9.26 -14.74 -7.95
N ARG A 213 9.61 -13.83 -8.87
CA ARG A 213 10.82 -13.97 -9.71
C ARG A 213 12.11 -13.67 -8.95
N ILE A 214 12.05 -12.91 -7.86
CA ILE A 214 13.21 -12.65 -7.00
C ILE A 214 13.39 -13.84 -6.05
N ASP A 215 12.32 -14.21 -5.38
CA ASP A 215 12.23 -15.37 -4.51
C ASP A 215 10.77 -15.79 -4.38
N SER A 216 10.49 -17.09 -4.55
CA SER A 216 9.15 -17.67 -4.47
C SER A 216 8.49 -17.49 -3.09
N GLN A 217 9.27 -17.22 -2.05
CA GLN A 217 8.76 -16.95 -0.70
C GLN A 217 8.18 -15.55 -0.53
N TRP A 218 8.65 -14.53 -1.27
CA TRP A 218 8.20 -13.15 -1.07
C TRP A 218 6.68 -12.97 -1.12
N PRO A 219 5.95 -13.55 -2.10
CA PRO A 219 4.50 -13.42 -2.14
C PRO A 219 3.78 -14.02 -0.91
N THR A 220 4.39 -14.99 -0.23
CA THR A 220 3.76 -15.70 0.91
C THR A 220 3.90 -14.96 2.22
N VAL A 221 4.89 -14.06 2.34
CA VAL A 221 5.17 -13.29 3.56
C VAL A 221 4.60 -11.87 3.52
N VAL A 222 3.86 -11.51 2.45
CA VAL A 222 3.15 -10.24 2.36
C VAL A 222 1.89 -10.27 3.24
N ARG A 223 1.71 -9.21 4.03
CA ARG A 223 0.52 -8.92 4.83
C ARG A 223 0.06 -7.52 4.52
N SER A 224 -1.25 -7.29 4.50
CA SER A 224 -1.79 -5.94 4.23
C SER A 224 -3.04 -5.67 5.07
N ALA A 225 -3.25 -4.40 5.40
CA ALA A 225 -4.45 -3.99 6.10
C ALA A 225 -5.70 -4.08 5.21
N MET A 226 -5.53 -3.88 3.89
CA MET A 226 -6.60 -4.03 2.90
C MET A 226 -6.04 -4.49 1.54
N SER A 227 -6.94 -4.98 0.69
CA SER A 227 -6.65 -5.30 -0.72
C SER A 227 -7.70 -4.69 -1.63
N THR A 228 -7.27 -4.20 -2.80
CA THR A 228 -8.17 -3.66 -3.81
C THR A 228 -7.97 -4.34 -5.15
N PRO A 229 -9.06 -4.58 -5.91
CA PRO A 229 -8.98 -5.18 -7.24
C PRO A 229 -8.53 -4.15 -8.29
N LEU A 230 -8.21 -4.64 -9.47
CA LEU A 230 -8.26 -3.81 -10.67
C LEU A 230 -9.71 -3.47 -10.98
N LEU A 231 -9.95 -2.26 -11.45
CA LEU A 231 -11.28 -1.78 -11.81
C LEU A 231 -11.39 -1.67 -13.34
N VAL A 232 -12.53 -2.10 -13.87
CA VAL A 232 -12.87 -2.05 -15.29
C VAL A 232 -14.17 -1.29 -15.50
N PRO A 233 -14.42 -0.71 -16.70
CA PRO A 233 -15.66 0.01 -16.97
C PRO A 233 -16.91 -0.87 -16.78
N HIS A 234 -17.95 -0.28 -16.24
CA HIS A 234 -19.27 -0.90 -16.15
C HIS A 234 -20.19 -0.38 -17.28
N LYS A 235 -21.12 -1.22 -17.74
CA LYS A 235 -22.05 -0.89 -18.85
C LYS A 235 -22.92 0.37 -18.59
N ASP A 236 -23.22 0.63 -17.32
CA ASP A 236 -24.04 1.78 -16.90
C ASP A 236 -23.19 3.03 -16.61
N GLY A 237 -21.93 3.01 -17.04
CA GLY A 237 -20.92 4.00 -16.66
C GLY A 237 -20.27 3.68 -15.31
N GLY A 238 -19.19 4.38 -14.99
CA GLY A 238 -18.41 4.10 -13.77
C GLY A 238 -17.58 2.81 -13.84
N TRP A 239 -17.19 2.30 -12.68
CA TRP A 239 -16.18 1.27 -12.51
C TRP A 239 -16.68 0.12 -11.65
N ARG A 240 -16.25 -1.09 -11.95
CA ARG A 240 -16.48 -2.27 -11.12
C ARG A 240 -15.19 -3.08 -10.94
N PRO A 241 -15.09 -3.92 -9.90
CA PRO A 241 -14.01 -4.89 -9.79
C PRO A 241 -13.92 -5.76 -11.04
N GLU A 242 -12.69 -5.96 -11.55
CA GLU A 242 -12.44 -6.98 -12.57
C GLU A 242 -12.80 -8.35 -12.01
N ALA A 243 -13.59 -9.12 -12.74
CA ALA A 243 -13.91 -10.49 -12.33
C ALA A 243 -12.60 -11.32 -12.27
N VAL A 244 -12.33 -11.91 -11.12
CA VAL A 244 -11.24 -12.89 -11.01
C VAL A 244 -11.67 -14.11 -11.82
N THR A 245 -11.18 -14.25 -13.04
CA THR A 245 -11.28 -15.52 -13.75
C THR A 245 -10.48 -16.54 -12.94
N ALA A 246 -11.20 -17.46 -12.29
CA ALA A 246 -10.60 -18.64 -11.71
C ALA A 246 -9.76 -19.27 -12.83
N GLY A 247 -8.44 -19.37 -12.64
CA GLY A 247 -7.52 -19.88 -13.65
C GLY A 247 -8.08 -21.18 -14.22
N ARG A 248 -8.21 -21.23 -15.54
CA ARG A 248 -8.39 -22.51 -16.24
C ARG A 248 -7.20 -23.36 -15.81
N GLY A 249 -7.49 -24.44 -15.08
CA GLY A 249 -6.53 -25.48 -14.85
C GLY A 249 -5.89 -25.81 -16.20
N MET A 250 -4.58 -25.78 -16.25
CA MET A 250 -3.85 -26.43 -17.33
C MET A 250 -3.98 -27.95 -17.08
N ASP A 251 -5.08 -28.52 -17.56
CA ASP A 251 -5.13 -29.93 -17.90
C ASP A 251 -4.54 -30.05 -19.30
N ALA A 252 -3.34 -30.57 -19.41
CA ALA A 252 -2.83 -31.50 -20.43
C ALA A 252 -1.31 -31.67 -20.20
#